data_ffeb86de7faaa452837f9a8ae0023d81
#
_entry.id   ffeb86de7faaa452837f9a8ae0023d81
#
_cell.length_a   1.000
_cell.length_b   1.000
_cell.length_c   1.000
_cell.angle_alpha   90.00
_cell.angle_beta   90.00
_cell.angle_gamma   90.00
#
_symmetry.space_group_name_H-M   'P 1'
#
loop_
_entity.id
_entity.type
_entity.pdbx_description
1 polymer ?
#
loop_
_entity_poly.entity_id
_entity_poly.type
_entity_poly.pdbx_seq_one_letter_code
_entity_poly.pdbx_strand_id
1 'polypeptide(L)'
;MFASEILSAGMYVPPGIVTNNDLSKFMDTTDEWITQRSGIKERRWVAPEVTTSDLALKAAEEAIQKAGIAKEEIDLIVFATLSPDHEFPGTGVFLQHKLGLAGCASLDIRQACSGFLYGLSVADQFIKTGMYKTVLLVGA
;
A
#
# COMPACT_ATOMS: atom_id res chain seq x y z
N MET A 1 -0.64 26.77 -11.17
CA MET A 1 -1.13 25.52 -10.58
C MET A 1 -0.49 24.41 -11.38
N PHE A 2 0.18 23.47 -10.74
CA PHE A 2 0.80 22.34 -11.42
C PHE A 2 -0.26 21.28 -11.76
N ALA A 3 0.03 20.41 -12.72
CA ALA A 3 -0.76 19.23 -13.01
C ALA A 3 -0.03 18.00 -12.43
N SER A 4 -0.77 17.06 -11.86
CA SER A 4 -0.23 15.77 -11.44
C SER A 4 -0.41 14.72 -12.54
N GLU A 5 0.51 13.78 -12.60
CA GLU A 5 0.43 12.59 -13.45
C GLU A 5 0.85 11.34 -12.66
N ILE A 6 0.36 10.19 -13.09
CA ILE A 6 0.78 8.91 -12.53
C ILE A 6 1.95 8.40 -13.35
N LEU A 7 3.14 8.37 -12.76
CA LEU A 7 4.37 7.92 -13.44
C LEU A 7 4.40 6.40 -13.61
N SER A 8 3.94 5.66 -12.61
CA SER A 8 3.97 4.20 -12.59
C SER A 8 3.03 3.62 -11.55
N ALA A 9 2.90 2.30 -11.56
CA ALA A 9 2.28 1.53 -10.49
C ALA A 9 3.08 0.25 -10.22
N GLY A 10 3.22 -0.11 -8.95
CA GLY A 10 3.80 -1.36 -8.49
C GLY A 10 2.80 -2.16 -7.66
N MET A 11 2.96 -3.47 -7.62
CA MET A 11 2.10 -4.36 -6.85
C MET A 11 2.93 -5.51 -6.26
N TYR A 12 2.59 -5.89 -5.05
CA TYR A 12 3.13 -7.10 -4.45
C TYR A 12 2.03 -7.85 -3.71
N VAL A 13 2.01 -9.15 -3.87
CA VAL A 13 1.17 -10.08 -3.10
C VAL A 13 2.06 -11.21 -2.54
N PRO A 14 1.85 -11.63 -1.29
CA PRO A 14 2.65 -12.70 -0.71
C PRO A 14 2.43 -14.04 -1.44
N PRO A 15 3.42 -14.96 -1.39
CA PRO A 15 3.35 -16.24 -2.12
C PRO A 15 2.34 -17.23 -1.51
N GLY A 16 2.02 -17.08 -0.22
CA GLY A 16 1.12 -18.01 0.49
C GLY A 16 -0.31 -17.96 -0.04
N ILE A 17 -0.75 -18.99 -0.76
CA ILE A 17 -2.11 -19.08 -1.28
C ILE A 17 -2.99 -19.78 -0.24
N VAL A 18 -4.15 -19.19 0.04
CA VAL A 18 -5.19 -19.77 0.91
C VAL A 18 -6.49 -19.81 0.11
N THR A 19 -6.98 -20.99 -0.17
CA THR A 19 -8.23 -21.23 -0.91
C THR A 19 -9.46 -21.11 0.01
N ASN A 20 -10.66 -21.05 -0.59
CA ASN A 20 -11.91 -21.09 0.17
C ASN A 20 -12.03 -22.43 0.96
N ASN A 21 -11.56 -23.55 0.39
CA ASN A 21 -11.54 -24.84 1.07
C ASN A 21 -10.56 -24.85 2.26
N ASP A 22 -9.49 -24.08 2.22
CA ASP A 22 -8.62 -23.93 3.39
C ASP A 22 -9.32 -23.16 4.51
N LEU A 23 -10.10 -22.10 4.18
CA LEU A 23 -10.86 -21.36 5.17
C LEU A 23 -11.92 -22.22 5.87
N SER A 24 -12.56 -23.17 5.18
CA SER A 24 -13.55 -24.05 5.77
C SER A 24 -12.99 -24.96 6.87
N LYS A 25 -11.66 -25.06 7.00
CA LYS A 25 -11.00 -25.76 8.11
C LYS A 25 -11.01 -24.97 9.42
N PHE A 26 -11.21 -23.63 9.34
CA PHE A 26 -11.12 -22.71 10.47
C PHE A 26 -12.46 -22.04 10.81
N MET A 27 -13.43 -22.03 9.88
CA MET A 27 -14.72 -21.38 10.06
C MET A 27 -15.82 -22.11 9.32
N ASP A 28 -17.06 -21.93 9.75
CA ASP A 28 -18.24 -22.49 9.10
C ASP A 28 -18.54 -21.73 7.80
N THR A 29 -18.00 -22.20 6.69
CA THR A 29 -18.16 -21.64 5.35
C THR A 29 -17.92 -22.70 4.27
N THR A 30 -18.24 -22.39 3.01
CA THR A 30 -17.97 -23.24 1.85
C THR A 30 -17.41 -22.41 0.70
N ASP A 31 -16.72 -23.06 -0.24
CA ASP A 31 -16.26 -22.42 -1.46
C ASP A 31 -17.42 -21.81 -2.25
N GLU A 32 -18.52 -22.51 -2.36
CA GLU A 32 -19.73 -22.02 -3.07
C GLU A 32 -20.28 -20.76 -2.40
N TRP A 33 -20.43 -20.76 -1.07
CA TRP A 33 -20.95 -19.61 -0.31
C TRP A 33 -20.11 -18.36 -0.51
N ILE A 34 -18.78 -18.48 -0.43
CA ILE A 34 -17.84 -17.36 -0.61
C ILE A 34 -17.87 -16.87 -2.05
N THR A 35 -17.80 -17.80 -3.02
CA THR A 35 -17.74 -17.46 -4.45
C THR A 35 -19.02 -16.76 -4.92
N GLN A 36 -20.21 -17.23 -4.50
CA GLN A 36 -21.48 -16.60 -4.87
C GLN A 36 -21.61 -15.16 -4.35
N ARG A 37 -21.05 -14.84 -3.17
CA ARG A 37 -21.16 -13.52 -2.53
C ARG A 37 -20.08 -12.54 -2.91
N SER A 38 -18.87 -12.99 -3.18
CA SER A 38 -17.70 -12.12 -3.37
C SER A 38 -16.93 -12.36 -4.67
N GLY A 39 -17.14 -13.50 -5.33
CA GLY A 39 -16.33 -13.92 -6.46
C GLY A 39 -14.92 -14.37 -6.09
N ILE A 40 -14.54 -14.30 -4.81
CA ILE A 40 -13.18 -14.61 -4.34
C ILE A 40 -13.00 -16.12 -4.26
N LYS A 41 -11.97 -16.64 -4.93
CA LYS A 41 -11.59 -18.06 -4.92
C LYS A 41 -10.40 -18.34 -4.01
N GLU A 42 -9.50 -17.38 -3.90
CA GLU A 42 -8.29 -17.48 -3.07
C GLU A 42 -7.89 -16.10 -2.51
N ARG A 43 -7.08 -16.08 -1.46
CA ARG A 43 -6.38 -14.91 -0.91
C ARG A 43 -4.94 -15.27 -0.63
N ARG A 44 -4.15 -14.27 -0.33
CA ARG A 44 -2.73 -14.42 -0.01
C ARG A 44 -2.50 -14.11 1.45
N TRP A 45 -1.82 -15.00 2.15
CA TRP A 45 -1.41 -14.79 3.53
C TRP A 45 0.09 -14.62 3.63
N VAL A 46 0.50 -13.70 4.48
CA VAL A 46 1.89 -13.49 4.84
C VAL A 46 2.33 -14.49 5.93
N ALA A 47 3.63 -14.71 6.05
CA ALA A 47 4.19 -15.32 7.24
C ALA A 47 4.03 -14.37 8.45
N PRO A 48 3.93 -14.88 9.68
CA PRO A 48 3.62 -14.07 10.88
C PRO A 48 4.57 -12.90 11.14
N GLU A 49 5.81 -13.02 10.69
CA GLU A 49 6.86 -12.00 10.87
C GLU A 49 6.84 -10.89 9.81
N VAL A 50 6.04 -11.03 8.74
CA VAL A 50 5.98 -10.06 7.64
C VAL A 50 4.96 -8.98 7.96
N THR A 51 5.41 -7.75 7.96
CA THR A 51 4.59 -6.57 8.29
C THR A 51 3.97 -5.93 7.04
N THR A 52 3.01 -5.03 7.26
CA THR A 52 2.38 -4.25 6.18
C THR A 52 3.42 -3.40 5.43
N SER A 53 4.39 -2.81 6.14
CA SER A 53 5.46 -2.05 5.48
C SER A 53 6.44 -2.93 4.70
N ASP A 54 6.58 -4.23 5.01
CA ASP A 54 7.39 -5.16 4.20
C ASP A 54 6.72 -5.45 2.85
N LEU A 55 5.39 -5.62 2.85
CA LEU A 55 4.63 -5.77 1.61
C LEU A 55 4.70 -4.50 0.76
N ALA A 56 4.49 -3.36 1.41
CA ALA A 56 4.56 -2.05 0.78
C ALA A 56 5.94 -1.76 0.17
N LEU A 57 7.03 -2.18 0.83
CA LEU A 57 8.39 -2.02 0.31
C LEU A 57 8.56 -2.67 -1.05
N LYS A 58 8.10 -3.92 -1.19
CA LYS A 58 8.18 -4.67 -2.45
C LYS A 58 7.42 -3.97 -3.59
N ALA A 59 6.21 -3.52 -3.32
CA ALA A 59 5.40 -2.81 -4.30
C ALA A 59 6.00 -1.43 -4.64
N ALA A 60 6.53 -0.72 -3.64
CA ALA A 60 7.19 0.58 -3.83
C ALA A 60 8.46 0.47 -4.68
N GLU A 61 9.32 -0.51 -4.40
CA GLU A 61 10.53 -0.78 -5.19
C GLU A 61 10.18 -1.03 -6.66
N GLU A 62 9.15 -1.83 -6.94
CA GLU A 62 8.67 -2.07 -8.31
C GLU A 62 8.15 -0.78 -8.96
N ALA A 63 7.36 0.03 -8.23
CA ALA A 63 6.85 1.30 -8.76
C ALA A 63 7.98 2.28 -9.08
N ILE A 64 8.95 2.45 -8.19
CA ILE A 64 10.11 3.33 -8.36
C ILE A 64 10.93 2.89 -9.58
N GLN A 65 11.21 1.60 -9.70
CA GLN A 65 11.92 1.04 -10.84
C GLN A 65 11.20 1.32 -12.17
N LYS A 66 9.88 1.09 -12.21
CA LYS A 66 9.06 1.34 -13.42
C LYS A 66 8.96 2.81 -13.77
N ALA A 67 8.94 3.69 -12.78
CA ALA A 67 8.95 5.14 -13.00
C ALA A 67 10.27 5.65 -13.57
N GLY A 68 11.37 4.91 -13.38
CA GLY A 68 12.70 5.30 -13.84
C GLY A 68 13.27 6.50 -13.09
N ILE A 69 12.83 6.75 -11.86
CA ILE A 69 13.31 7.84 -10.99
C ILE A 69 14.26 7.31 -9.91
N ALA A 70 15.08 8.18 -9.37
CA ALA A 70 15.81 7.87 -8.15
C ALA A 70 14.84 7.92 -6.95
N LYS A 71 14.97 7.01 -5.99
CA LYS A 71 14.10 6.99 -4.80
C LYS A 71 14.22 8.28 -3.98
N GLU A 72 15.37 8.93 -4.01
CA GLU A 72 15.65 10.21 -3.35
C GLU A 72 14.84 11.38 -3.93
N GLU A 73 14.21 11.20 -5.09
CA GLU A 73 13.29 12.19 -5.67
C GLU A 73 11.91 12.17 -5.02
N ILE A 74 11.62 11.17 -4.17
CA ILE A 74 10.35 11.07 -3.45
C ILE A 74 10.37 12.06 -2.28
N ASP A 75 9.48 13.04 -2.33
CA ASP A 75 9.33 14.08 -1.31
C ASP A 75 8.38 13.68 -0.19
N LEU A 76 7.36 12.87 -0.51
CA LEU A 76 6.29 12.49 0.40
C LEU A 76 5.87 11.04 0.18
N ILE A 77 5.67 10.31 1.26
CA ILE A 77 4.94 9.04 1.29
C ILE A 77 3.53 9.31 1.86
N VAL A 78 2.49 8.96 1.11
CA VAL A 78 1.11 8.87 1.60
C VAL A 78 0.76 7.40 1.74
N PHE A 79 0.51 6.95 2.97
CA PHE A 79 0.29 5.54 3.28
C PHE A 79 -1.15 5.30 3.77
N ALA A 80 -1.94 4.56 3.00
CA ALA A 80 -3.33 4.24 3.32
C ALA A 80 -3.44 2.79 3.81
N THR A 81 -3.73 2.58 5.10
CA THR A 81 -3.91 1.26 5.70
C THR A 81 -4.82 1.28 6.92
N LEU A 82 -5.51 0.15 7.19
CA LEU A 82 -6.16 -0.13 8.48
C LEU A 82 -5.43 -1.22 9.29
N SER A 83 -4.38 -1.81 8.72
CA SER A 83 -3.53 -2.83 9.37
C SER A 83 -2.10 -2.32 9.50
N PRO A 84 -1.86 -1.26 10.31
CA PRO A 84 -0.54 -0.68 10.45
C PRO A 84 0.42 -1.65 11.15
N ASP A 85 1.73 -1.47 10.92
CA ASP A 85 2.76 -2.22 11.67
C ASP A 85 2.65 -1.97 13.17
N HIS A 86 2.41 -0.71 13.54
CA HIS A 86 2.18 -0.23 14.91
C HIS A 86 1.09 0.85 14.91
N GLU A 87 0.42 1.03 16.05
CA GLU A 87 -0.52 2.12 16.22
C GLU A 87 0.15 3.50 16.12
N PHE A 88 1.40 3.57 16.58
CA PHE A 88 2.24 4.77 16.53
C PHE A 88 3.73 4.38 16.58
N PRO A 89 4.59 5.01 15.74
CA PRO A 89 4.25 5.94 14.66
C PRO A 89 3.53 5.23 13.50
N GLY A 90 3.03 6.00 12.52
CA GLY A 90 2.35 5.45 11.33
C GLY A 90 3.25 4.56 10.47
N THR A 91 2.62 3.68 9.68
CA THR A 91 3.33 2.68 8.85
C THR A 91 4.18 3.31 7.75
N GLY A 92 3.79 4.50 7.27
CA GLY A 92 4.57 5.22 6.26
C GLY A 92 5.99 5.58 6.73
N VAL A 93 6.19 5.81 8.04
CA VAL A 93 7.52 6.05 8.61
C VAL A 93 8.40 4.79 8.55
N PHE A 94 7.82 3.61 8.76
CA PHE A 94 8.56 2.35 8.62
C PHE A 94 8.94 2.10 7.16
N LEU A 95 8.05 2.37 6.21
CA LEU A 95 8.38 2.28 4.79
C LEU A 95 9.46 3.29 4.40
N GLN A 96 9.37 4.54 4.88
CA GLN A 96 10.39 5.56 4.69
C GLN A 96 11.77 5.07 5.15
N HIS A 97 11.83 4.48 6.34
CA HIS A 97 13.08 3.92 6.89
C HIS A 97 13.60 2.76 6.04
N LYS A 98 12.73 1.82 5.65
CA LYS A 98 13.09 0.66 4.82
C LYS A 98 13.59 1.06 3.43
N LEU A 99 13.05 2.13 2.84
CA LEU A 99 13.53 2.72 1.58
C LEU A 99 14.82 3.55 1.76
N GLY A 100 15.22 3.88 3.00
CA GLY A 100 16.38 4.73 3.29
C GLY A 100 16.16 6.21 2.94
N LEU A 101 14.95 6.72 3.07
CA LEU A 101 14.54 8.08 2.69
C LEU A 101 14.47 9.03 3.90
N ALA A 102 15.61 9.34 4.51
CA ALA A 102 15.68 10.12 5.75
C ALA A 102 15.06 11.54 5.66
N GLY A 103 15.00 12.14 4.49
CA GLY A 103 14.47 13.50 4.28
C GLY A 103 13.04 13.55 3.75
N CYS A 104 12.41 12.42 3.49
CA CYS A 104 11.06 12.32 2.92
C CYS A 104 10.00 12.53 4.01
N ALA A 105 8.94 13.28 3.71
CA ALA A 105 7.79 13.38 4.61
C ALA A 105 6.94 12.10 4.57
N SER A 106 6.16 11.84 5.62
CA SER A 106 5.24 10.69 5.68
C SER A 106 3.90 11.10 6.28
N LEU A 107 2.81 10.67 5.65
CA LEU A 107 1.43 10.88 6.07
C LEU A 107 0.64 9.59 5.96
N ASP A 108 0.13 9.08 7.08
CA ASP A 108 -0.75 7.93 7.09
C ASP A 108 -2.23 8.34 7.01
N ILE A 109 -3.03 7.59 6.24
CA ILE A 109 -4.47 7.78 6.08
C ILE A 109 -5.18 6.49 6.50
N ARG A 110 -6.14 6.62 7.43
CA ARG A 110 -6.98 5.52 7.89
C ARG A 110 -8.41 5.73 7.41
N GLN A 111 -8.75 5.20 6.23
CA GLN A 111 -10.08 5.39 5.62
C GLN A 111 -10.60 4.12 4.93
N ALA A 112 -10.30 2.96 5.47
CA ALA A 112 -10.76 1.67 4.97
C ALA A 112 -10.61 1.54 3.43
N CYS A 113 -11.60 0.94 2.77
CA CYS A 113 -11.59 0.64 1.34
C CYS A 113 -11.42 1.87 0.43
N SER A 114 -11.72 3.08 0.91
CA SER A 114 -11.54 4.33 0.15
C SER A 114 -10.22 5.06 0.48
N GLY A 115 -9.38 4.51 1.37
CA GLY A 115 -8.14 5.14 1.82
C GLY A 115 -7.20 5.51 0.67
N PHE A 116 -7.03 4.63 -0.30
CA PHE A 116 -6.21 4.91 -1.48
C PHE A 116 -6.74 6.08 -2.31
N LEU A 117 -8.05 6.19 -2.52
CA LEU A 117 -8.65 7.29 -3.27
C LEU A 117 -8.53 8.63 -2.53
N TYR A 118 -8.70 8.63 -1.21
CA TYR A 118 -8.42 9.81 -0.39
C TYR A 118 -6.94 10.19 -0.44
N GLY A 119 -6.05 9.20 -0.35
CA GLY A 119 -4.62 9.41 -0.50
C GLY A 119 -4.25 10.01 -1.86
N LEU A 120 -4.87 9.54 -2.94
CA LEU A 120 -4.68 10.09 -4.28
C LEU A 120 -5.12 11.56 -4.36
N SER A 121 -6.27 11.89 -3.77
CA SER A 121 -6.77 13.27 -3.71
C SER A 121 -5.83 14.18 -2.93
N VAL A 122 -5.29 13.71 -1.81
CA VAL A 122 -4.32 14.45 -0.98
C VAL A 122 -3.02 14.67 -1.75
N ALA A 123 -2.47 13.63 -2.37
CA ALA A 123 -1.26 13.70 -3.19
C ALA A 123 -1.41 14.69 -4.36
N ASP A 124 -2.54 14.63 -5.08
CA ASP A 124 -2.87 15.55 -6.15
C ASP A 124 -2.86 17.02 -5.68
N GLN A 125 -3.44 17.31 -4.52
CA GLN A 125 -3.48 18.68 -3.98
C GLN A 125 -2.09 19.16 -3.54
N PHE A 126 -1.28 18.32 -2.94
CA PHE A 126 0.10 18.67 -2.59
C PHE A 126 0.95 18.99 -3.82
N ILE A 127 0.81 18.21 -4.90
CA ILE A 127 1.50 18.47 -6.17
C ILE A 127 0.98 19.77 -6.80
N LYS A 128 -0.34 19.96 -6.87
CA LYS A 128 -0.97 21.17 -7.46
C LYS A 128 -0.58 22.45 -6.76
N THR A 129 -0.40 22.43 -5.46
CA THR A 129 0.06 23.60 -4.68
C THR A 129 1.58 23.81 -4.79
N GLY A 130 2.33 22.85 -5.31
CA GLY A 130 3.79 22.88 -5.39
C GLY A 130 4.48 22.61 -4.06
N MET A 131 3.76 22.09 -3.06
CA MET A 131 4.34 21.73 -1.77
C MET A 131 5.27 20.52 -1.88
N TYR A 132 4.86 19.51 -2.67
CA TYR A 132 5.66 18.36 -3.04
C TYR A 132 5.63 18.14 -4.55
N LYS A 133 6.67 17.53 -5.10
CA LYS A 133 6.79 17.24 -6.54
C LYS A 133 6.53 15.79 -6.86
N THR A 134 7.10 14.88 -6.06
CA THR A 134 7.03 13.44 -6.26
C THR A 134 6.43 12.79 -5.02
N VAL A 135 5.29 12.15 -5.18
CA VAL A 135 4.58 11.49 -4.08
C VAL A 135 4.49 9.99 -4.34
N LEU A 136 4.93 9.20 -3.37
CA LEU A 136 4.69 7.76 -3.33
C LEU A 136 3.39 7.50 -2.56
N LEU A 137 2.33 7.13 -3.28
CA LEU A 137 1.06 6.72 -2.67
C LEU A 137 1.01 5.20 -2.53
N VAL A 138 0.74 4.73 -1.33
CA VAL A 138 0.65 3.30 -0.98
C VAL A 138 -0.72 2.98 -0.41
N GLY A 139 -1.30 1.86 -0.85
CA GLY A 139 -2.46 1.22 -0.23
C GLY A 139 -2.08 -0.22 0.17
N ALA A 140 -2.20 -0.55 1.47
CA ALA A 140 -1.85 -1.87 2.00
C ALA A 140 -2.71 -2.25 3.22
#